data_1519f5459a9244fe0f4f6136d5bd5f6b
#
_entry.id   1519f5459a9244fe0f4f6136d5bd5f6b
#
_cell.length_a   1.000
_cell.length_b   1.000
_cell.length_c   1.000
_cell.angle_alpha   90.00
_cell.angle_beta   90.00
_cell.angle_gamma   90.00
#
_symmetry.space_group_name_H-M   'P 1'
#
loop_
_entity.id
_entity.type
_entity.pdbx_description
1 polymer ?
#
loop_
_entity_poly.entity_id
_entity_poly.type
_entity_poly.pdbx_seq_one_letter_code
_entity_poly.pdbx_strand_id
1 'polypeptide(L)'
;MKRIGKTYRPFVCLWLILVIGGFALGQKPTPPTDSSPSVLGTWEGTLDAAKLRLVLHIESQKDGVLTGRLDSPDQGATDLPLDSVSLAGGTFRFEMKSLGAMYEGKLASDGDQLTGKFLQGGKAFPLSFKRTGRAATKSVLTPQKLDAGGHSLNMLIGGEGSPTVIFEAGFGAGLTSWATVQSNTAKVARTVSYDRAGLGQSEPGPKPRAAKQIAAELHTALQKAGIAPPYVLVGHSFGGIYARVFADMYPKEVAGMVLIDPSQEAFDDWTKAHHEAQRAALDEQIAKAPQGVRDESAEVNASYAQARSTKVPAGIPVILLTAMKDDTMPAEVRKVWLQMHEDWITKVPGGKHIPVENSGHFIQAEQPQVVLDAIKQVVDQARRKTP
;
A
#
# COMPACT_ATOMS: atom_id res chain seq x y z
N MET A 1 14.46 -34.54 -48.60
CA MET A 1 13.57 -33.50 -48.02
C MET A 1 13.09 -33.97 -46.66
N LYS A 2 13.77 -33.56 -45.58
CA LYS A 2 13.36 -33.82 -44.17
C LYS A 2 12.61 -32.57 -43.67
N ARG A 3 11.30 -32.71 -43.42
CA ARG A 3 10.50 -31.72 -42.71
C ARG A 3 10.84 -31.75 -41.25
N ILE A 4 11.47 -30.69 -40.76
CA ILE A 4 11.70 -30.49 -39.32
C ILE A 4 10.38 -29.88 -38.78
N GLY A 5 9.60 -30.73 -38.12
CA GLY A 5 8.42 -30.27 -37.36
C GLY A 5 8.87 -29.47 -36.15
N LYS A 6 8.70 -28.15 -36.19
CA LYS A 6 8.76 -27.33 -34.99
C LYS A 6 7.51 -27.64 -34.16
N THR A 7 7.69 -28.39 -33.09
CA THR A 7 6.69 -28.53 -32.03
C THR A 7 6.56 -27.19 -31.32
N TYR A 8 5.54 -26.42 -31.71
CA TYR A 8 5.10 -25.27 -30.92
C TYR A 8 4.54 -25.82 -29.62
N ARG A 9 5.27 -25.63 -28.50
CA ARG A 9 4.68 -25.70 -27.18
C ARG A 9 3.60 -24.62 -27.12
N PRO A 10 2.36 -24.92 -26.68
CA PRO A 10 1.35 -23.88 -26.54
C PRO A 10 1.80 -22.93 -25.44
N PHE A 11 2.17 -21.72 -25.85
CA PHE A 11 2.35 -20.60 -24.91
C PHE A 11 0.95 -20.25 -24.38
N VAL A 12 0.62 -20.83 -23.24
CA VAL A 12 -0.51 -20.37 -22.43
C VAL A 12 -0.09 -19.03 -21.88
N CYS A 13 -0.59 -17.92 -22.47
CA CYS A 13 -0.56 -16.60 -21.84
C CYS A 13 -1.45 -16.67 -20.60
N LEU A 14 -0.85 -17.16 -19.49
CA LEU A 14 -1.50 -17.35 -18.21
C LEU A 14 -1.55 -15.99 -17.50
N TRP A 15 -2.53 -15.16 -17.85
CA TRP A 15 -2.86 -13.92 -17.13
C TRP A 15 -3.57 -14.18 -15.79
N LEU A 16 -3.68 -15.46 -15.40
CA LEU A 16 -4.31 -15.90 -14.16
C LEU A 16 -3.50 -17.05 -13.54
N ILE A 17 -2.50 -16.73 -12.72
CA ILE A 17 -1.90 -17.70 -11.80
C ILE A 17 -2.72 -17.72 -10.52
N LEU A 18 -3.55 -18.74 -10.37
CA LEU A 18 -4.16 -19.10 -9.09
C LEU A 18 -3.06 -19.63 -8.16
N VAL A 19 -2.63 -18.82 -7.20
CA VAL A 19 -1.81 -19.31 -6.07
C VAL A 19 -2.76 -19.85 -5.00
N ILE A 20 -3.00 -21.16 -5.02
CA ILE A 20 -3.61 -21.87 -3.90
C ILE A 20 -2.49 -22.25 -2.93
N GLY A 21 -2.21 -21.40 -1.96
CA GLY A 21 -1.29 -21.66 -0.86
C GLY A 21 -2.03 -21.60 0.46
N GLY A 22 -2.37 -22.75 1.02
CA GLY A 22 -2.93 -22.84 2.37
C GLY A 22 -1.86 -22.58 3.44
N PHE A 23 -2.12 -21.66 4.36
CA PHE A 23 -1.37 -21.50 5.60
C PHE A 23 -2.26 -21.71 6.82
N ALA A 24 -1.71 -22.48 7.77
CA ALA A 24 -2.34 -22.87 9.02
C ALA A 24 -2.49 -21.69 10.01
N LEU A 25 -3.61 -21.69 10.73
CA LEU A 25 -3.98 -20.71 11.74
C LEU A 25 -3.22 -20.91 13.05
N GLY A 26 -2.45 -19.91 13.46
CA GLY A 26 -1.88 -19.78 14.80
C GLY A 26 -2.69 -18.78 15.65
N GLN A 27 -2.82 -19.07 16.94
CA GLN A 27 -3.69 -18.44 17.93
C GLN A 27 -3.40 -16.96 18.18
N LYS A 28 -4.50 -16.22 18.51
CA LYS A 28 -4.54 -14.79 18.88
C LYS A 28 -3.85 -14.47 20.19
N PRO A 29 -3.14 -13.33 20.29
CA PRO A 29 -3.03 -12.56 21.52
C PRO A 29 -3.92 -11.31 21.47
N THR A 30 -4.59 -11.02 22.57
CA THR A 30 -5.38 -9.80 22.80
C THR A 30 -4.46 -8.58 22.98
N PRO A 31 -4.79 -7.41 22.36
CA PRO A 31 -3.99 -6.21 22.55
C PRO A 31 -4.40 -5.42 23.78
N PRO A 32 -3.46 -4.76 24.46
CA PRO A 32 -3.77 -3.75 25.46
C PRO A 32 -4.12 -2.43 24.77
N THR A 33 -5.26 -1.86 25.17
CA THR A 33 -5.68 -0.49 24.80
C THR A 33 -4.98 0.50 25.75
N ASP A 34 -3.90 1.14 25.29
CA ASP A 34 -3.35 2.33 25.94
C ASP A 34 -3.24 3.44 24.90
N SER A 35 -4.03 4.51 25.09
CA SER A 35 -4.13 5.67 24.20
C SER A 35 -3.13 6.78 24.55
N SER A 36 -2.05 6.48 25.27
CA SER A 36 -0.99 7.45 25.60
C SER A 36 -0.16 7.79 24.36
N PRO A 37 0.24 9.08 24.17
CA PRO A 37 1.03 9.46 23.03
C PRO A 37 2.38 8.75 23.02
N SER A 38 2.72 8.10 21.89
CA SER A 38 3.96 7.35 21.72
C SER A 38 5.15 8.29 21.52
N VAL A 39 6.30 7.98 22.14
CA VAL A 39 7.56 8.73 21.99
C VAL A 39 8.42 8.21 20.83
N LEU A 40 8.01 7.14 20.17
CA LEU A 40 8.77 6.51 19.08
C LEU A 40 8.96 7.47 17.89
N GLY A 41 10.16 7.51 17.33
CA GLY A 41 10.45 8.32 16.14
C GLY A 41 11.76 9.08 16.19
N THR A 42 11.89 10.03 15.26
CA THR A 42 13.04 10.93 15.15
C THR A 42 12.64 12.30 15.67
N TRP A 43 13.52 12.88 16.47
CA TRP A 43 13.33 14.13 17.15
C TRP A 43 14.56 15.02 16.95
N GLU A 44 14.36 16.30 16.70
CA GLU A 44 15.43 17.25 16.51
C GLU A 44 15.32 18.39 17.51
N GLY A 45 16.44 18.74 18.12
CA GLY A 45 16.55 19.85 19.07
C GLY A 45 17.91 20.52 19.01
N THR A 46 17.99 21.76 19.48
CA THR A 46 19.24 22.52 19.58
C THR A 46 19.57 22.78 21.01
N LEU A 47 20.77 22.42 21.43
CA LEU A 47 21.34 22.79 22.71
C LEU A 47 21.93 24.20 22.59
N ASP A 48 21.13 25.21 22.92
CA ASP A 48 21.45 26.62 22.66
C ASP A 48 22.77 27.07 23.28
N ALA A 49 23.09 26.57 24.49
CA ALA A 49 24.31 26.90 25.19
C ALA A 49 25.60 26.53 24.45
N ALA A 50 25.53 25.53 23.56
CA ALA A 50 26.67 25.07 22.78
C ALA A 50 26.41 25.24 21.28
N LYS A 51 25.23 25.73 20.85
CA LYS A 51 24.76 25.79 19.45
C LYS A 51 24.87 24.46 18.74
N LEU A 52 24.61 23.35 19.45
CA LEU A 52 24.69 22.00 18.93
C LEU A 52 23.32 21.48 18.56
N ARG A 53 23.17 21.05 17.32
CA ARG A 53 21.99 20.30 16.86
C ARG A 53 22.12 18.85 17.32
N LEU A 54 21.05 18.33 17.87
CA LEU A 54 20.93 16.96 18.34
C LEU A 54 19.75 16.29 17.62
N VAL A 55 19.98 15.08 17.12
CA VAL A 55 18.94 14.25 16.50
C VAL A 55 18.80 12.97 17.31
N LEU A 56 17.63 12.78 17.91
CA LEU A 56 17.31 11.66 18.79
C LEU A 56 16.42 10.67 18.04
N HIS A 57 16.82 9.40 17.99
CA HIS A 57 16.06 8.30 17.37
C HIS A 57 15.58 7.35 18.48
N ILE A 58 14.27 7.16 18.61
CA ILE A 58 13.66 6.26 19.59
C ILE A 58 12.91 5.15 18.90
N GLU A 59 13.22 3.91 19.27
CA GLU A 59 12.65 2.68 18.74
C GLU A 59 12.12 1.80 19.87
N SER A 60 11.25 0.84 19.56
CA SER A 60 10.79 -0.18 20.48
C SER A 60 11.27 -1.55 20.06
N GLN A 61 11.78 -2.35 20.98
CA GLN A 61 12.09 -3.76 20.75
C GLN A 61 10.82 -4.62 20.78
N LYS A 62 10.98 -5.92 20.44
CA LYS A 62 9.84 -6.87 20.35
C LYS A 62 9.08 -7.07 21.67
N ASP A 63 9.73 -6.83 22.80
CA ASP A 63 9.20 -6.92 24.17
C ASP A 63 8.60 -5.60 24.68
N GLY A 64 8.58 -4.54 23.85
CA GLY A 64 8.07 -3.22 24.22
C GLY A 64 9.10 -2.33 24.92
N VAL A 65 10.32 -2.79 25.14
CA VAL A 65 11.40 -1.98 25.73
C VAL A 65 11.81 -0.89 24.74
N LEU A 66 11.90 0.35 25.25
CA LEU A 66 12.38 1.49 24.48
C LEU A 66 13.91 1.46 24.37
N THR A 67 14.42 1.70 23.19
CA THR A 67 15.84 1.89 22.87
C THR A 67 16.01 3.13 22.02
N GLY A 68 17.26 3.63 21.92
CA GLY A 68 17.49 4.78 21.08
C GLY A 68 18.97 5.08 20.86
N ARG A 69 19.19 6.07 20.00
CA ARG A 69 20.50 6.62 19.66
C ARG A 69 20.39 8.12 19.47
N LEU A 70 21.50 8.81 19.68
CA LEU A 70 21.63 10.25 19.52
C LEU A 70 22.70 10.57 18.49
N ASP A 71 22.39 11.46 17.56
CA ASP A 71 23.37 12.07 16.67
C ASP A 71 23.66 13.50 17.10
N SER A 72 24.90 13.95 16.92
CA SER A 72 25.32 15.34 17.02
C SER A 72 25.98 15.74 15.70
N PRO A 73 25.20 16.15 14.68
CA PRO A 73 25.72 16.44 13.33
C PRO A 73 26.80 17.50 13.31
N ASP A 74 26.68 18.53 14.15
CA ASP A 74 27.64 19.64 14.21
C ASP A 74 29.00 19.21 14.83
N GLN A 75 29.04 18.05 15.46
CA GLN A 75 30.25 17.42 16.00
C GLN A 75 30.73 16.24 15.16
N GLY A 76 30.02 15.90 14.07
CA GLY A 76 30.30 14.73 13.24
C GLY A 76 30.06 13.39 13.97
N ALA A 77 29.34 13.38 15.08
CA ALA A 77 29.02 12.19 15.85
C ALA A 77 27.66 11.63 15.45
N THR A 78 27.62 10.33 15.12
CA THR A 78 26.39 9.61 14.73
C THR A 78 26.26 8.31 15.50
N ASP A 79 25.03 7.82 15.64
CA ASP A 79 24.69 6.53 16.24
C ASP A 79 25.20 6.33 17.69
N LEU A 80 25.28 7.42 18.47
CA LEU A 80 25.68 7.33 19.87
C LEU A 80 24.58 6.57 20.66
N PRO A 81 24.87 5.39 21.24
CA PRO A 81 23.84 4.59 21.88
C PRO A 81 23.35 5.22 23.18
N LEU A 82 22.05 5.10 23.44
CA LEU A 82 21.48 5.41 24.75
C LEU A 82 21.50 4.16 25.64
N ASP A 83 22.04 4.30 26.83
CA ASP A 83 22.12 3.18 27.80
C ASP A 83 20.74 2.81 28.37
N SER A 84 19.88 3.79 28.55
CA SER A 84 18.49 3.59 28.98
C SER A 84 17.56 4.60 28.37
N VAL A 85 16.32 4.16 28.10
CA VAL A 85 15.24 5.02 27.59
C VAL A 85 13.95 4.64 28.28
N SER A 86 13.18 5.62 28.74
CA SER A 86 11.90 5.38 29.40
C SER A 86 10.89 6.50 29.14
N LEU A 87 9.61 6.13 29.15
CA LEU A 87 8.48 7.06 29.20
C LEU A 87 7.51 6.58 30.28
N ALA A 88 7.36 7.37 31.32
CA ALA A 88 6.47 7.05 32.42
C ALA A 88 5.70 8.29 32.86
N GLY A 89 4.38 8.21 32.94
CA GLY A 89 3.52 9.34 33.33
C GLY A 89 3.75 10.62 32.50
N GLY A 90 4.02 10.48 31.20
CA GLY A 90 4.32 11.57 30.28
C GLY A 90 5.72 12.18 30.46
N THR A 91 6.56 11.63 31.35
CA THR A 91 7.96 12.02 31.50
C THR A 91 8.84 11.10 30.69
N PHE A 92 9.55 11.66 29.73
CA PHE A 92 10.53 10.96 28.90
C PHE A 92 11.94 11.17 29.48
N ARG A 93 12.72 10.09 29.55
CA ARG A 93 14.09 10.13 30.10
C ARG A 93 14.98 9.21 29.24
N PHE A 94 16.25 9.65 29.04
CA PHE A 94 17.30 8.78 28.51
C PHE A 94 18.62 9.07 29.21
N GLU A 95 19.53 8.10 29.22
CA GLU A 95 20.87 8.21 29.77
C GLU A 95 21.94 7.77 28.79
N MET A 96 23.10 8.44 28.82
CA MET A 96 24.30 8.14 28.05
C MET A 96 25.50 8.09 29.02
N LYS A 97 25.76 6.93 29.59
CA LYS A 97 26.79 6.74 30.63
C LYS A 97 28.19 7.08 30.13
N SER A 98 28.49 6.74 28.88
CA SER A 98 29.77 7.04 28.22
C SER A 98 30.10 8.53 28.19
N LEU A 99 29.09 9.38 28.17
CA LEU A 99 29.21 10.84 28.13
C LEU A 99 28.86 11.51 29.47
N GLY A 100 28.48 10.73 30.49
CA GLY A 100 27.95 11.26 31.74
C GLY A 100 26.77 12.20 31.52
N ALA A 101 25.93 11.88 30.58
CA ALA A 101 24.84 12.74 30.11
C ALA A 101 23.46 12.07 30.31
N MET A 102 22.46 12.88 30.57
CA MET A 102 21.08 12.47 30.76
C MET A 102 20.13 13.54 30.20
N TYR A 103 18.98 13.12 29.70
CA TYR A 103 17.87 14.02 29.38
C TYR A 103 16.64 13.62 30.19
N GLU A 104 15.91 14.62 30.67
CA GLU A 104 14.59 14.47 31.27
C GLU A 104 13.65 15.56 30.72
N GLY A 105 12.49 15.18 30.19
CA GLY A 105 11.52 16.12 29.64
C GLY A 105 10.11 15.60 29.69
N LYS A 106 9.14 16.48 29.43
CA LYS A 106 7.72 16.18 29.30
C LYS A 106 7.35 16.04 27.84
N LEU A 107 6.62 15.00 27.52
CA LEU A 107 5.98 14.84 26.23
C LEU A 107 4.68 15.66 26.20
N ALA A 108 4.55 16.51 25.20
CA ALA A 108 3.33 17.29 24.99
C ALA A 108 2.14 16.39 24.65
N SER A 109 0.92 16.86 24.87
CA SER A 109 -0.31 16.09 24.67
C SER A 109 -0.57 15.75 23.18
N ASP A 110 -0.05 16.55 22.25
CA ASP A 110 -0.08 16.28 20.80
C ASP A 110 0.96 15.23 20.39
N GLY A 111 1.89 14.88 21.30
CA GLY A 111 2.95 13.92 21.06
C GLY A 111 4.08 14.41 20.17
N ASP A 112 4.16 15.68 19.82
CA ASP A 112 5.09 16.20 18.80
C ASP A 112 6.20 17.11 19.40
N GLN A 113 6.20 17.32 20.72
CA GLN A 113 7.24 18.09 21.41
C GLN A 113 7.64 17.40 22.72
N LEU A 114 8.97 17.35 22.98
CA LEU A 114 9.56 17.03 24.28
C LEU A 114 10.22 18.30 24.82
N THR A 115 9.81 18.75 26.00
CA THR A 115 10.38 19.94 26.65
C THR A 115 11.02 19.54 27.96
N GLY A 116 12.32 19.82 28.09
CA GLY A 116 13.06 19.34 29.25
C GLY A 116 14.44 19.95 29.42
N LYS A 117 15.31 19.17 30.05
CA LYS A 117 16.69 19.54 30.37
C LYS A 117 17.66 18.41 30.01
N PHE A 118 18.76 18.79 29.36
CA PHE A 118 19.91 17.95 29.15
C PHE A 118 20.92 18.20 30.26
N LEU A 119 21.34 17.16 30.97
CA LEU A 119 22.27 17.23 32.09
C LEU A 119 23.60 16.61 31.67
N GLN A 120 24.69 17.35 31.84
CA GLN A 120 26.03 16.85 31.56
C GLN A 120 27.06 17.59 32.45
N GLY A 121 28.02 16.88 32.99
CA GLY A 121 29.08 17.47 33.83
C GLY A 121 28.55 18.26 35.04
N GLY A 122 27.45 17.82 35.65
CA GLY A 122 26.79 18.49 36.78
C GLY A 122 26.01 19.76 36.45
N LYS A 123 25.91 20.11 35.17
CA LYS A 123 25.13 21.27 34.69
C LYS A 123 23.89 20.83 33.98
N ALA A 124 22.80 21.62 34.09
CA ALA A 124 21.54 21.40 33.41
C ALA A 124 21.32 22.48 32.34
N PHE A 125 21.05 22.05 31.13
CA PHE A 125 20.81 22.92 29.97
C PHE A 125 19.37 22.72 29.47
N PRO A 126 18.59 23.78 29.27
CA PRO A 126 17.28 23.67 28.63
C PRO A 126 17.44 23.05 27.24
N LEU A 127 16.61 22.06 26.93
CA LEU A 127 16.57 21.42 25.62
C LEU A 127 15.15 20.98 25.30
N SER A 128 14.65 21.44 24.15
CA SER A 128 13.40 20.96 23.60
C SER A 128 13.68 20.22 22.30
N PHE A 129 13.05 19.07 22.14
CA PHE A 129 13.03 18.33 20.89
C PHE A 129 11.67 18.49 20.22
N LYS A 130 11.68 18.72 18.91
CA LYS A 130 10.51 18.67 18.05
C LYS A 130 10.56 17.39 17.23
N ARG A 131 9.43 16.71 17.09
CA ARG A 131 9.35 15.52 16.26
C ARG A 131 9.54 15.88 14.80
N THR A 132 10.50 15.26 14.13
CA THR A 132 10.78 15.41 12.69
C THR A 132 10.41 14.17 11.89
N GLY A 133 10.28 13.02 12.57
CA GLY A 133 9.81 11.77 11.99
C GLY A 133 9.14 10.92 13.06
N ARG A 134 7.93 10.46 12.83
CA ARG A 134 7.38 9.39 13.67
C ARG A 134 8.11 8.11 13.31
N ALA A 135 8.59 7.35 14.32
CA ALA A 135 9.01 5.99 14.05
C ALA A 135 7.86 5.31 13.37
N ALA A 136 8.16 4.59 12.32
CA ALA A 136 7.19 3.64 11.81
C ALA A 136 6.87 2.72 12.99
N THR A 137 5.78 3.00 13.69
CA THR A 137 5.14 1.99 14.53
C THR A 137 5.12 0.77 13.64
N LYS A 138 5.57 -0.40 14.13
CA LYS A 138 5.33 -1.65 13.44
C LYS A 138 3.84 -1.63 13.18
N SER A 139 3.46 -1.19 11.99
CA SER A 139 2.05 -1.04 11.66
C SER A 139 1.50 -2.45 11.65
N VAL A 140 0.91 -2.83 12.79
CA VAL A 140 0.28 -4.13 12.93
C VAL A 140 -0.87 -4.12 11.97
N LEU A 141 -0.71 -4.84 10.87
CA LEU A 141 -1.81 -5.07 9.95
C LEU A 141 -2.81 -5.98 10.67
N THR A 142 -4.00 -5.50 10.91
CA THR A 142 -5.04 -6.18 11.69
C THR A 142 -6.12 -6.71 10.76
N PRO A 143 -6.35 -8.04 10.72
CA PRO A 143 -7.47 -8.62 10.00
C PRO A 143 -8.79 -8.21 10.65
N GLN A 144 -9.76 -7.80 9.84
CA GLN A 144 -11.11 -7.43 10.27
C GLN A 144 -12.13 -7.91 9.25
N LYS A 145 -13.30 -8.33 9.72
CA LYS A 145 -14.45 -8.56 8.84
C LYS A 145 -15.39 -7.37 8.94
N LEU A 146 -15.56 -6.66 7.82
CA LEU A 146 -16.37 -5.45 7.76
C LEU A 146 -17.63 -5.68 6.93
N ASP A 147 -18.76 -5.18 7.41
CA ASP A 147 -20.06 -5.28 6.75
C ASP A 147 -20.10 -4.41 5.48
N ALA A 148 -20.30 -5.05 4.34
CA ALA A 148 -20.40 -4.43 3.01
C ALA A 148 -21.86 -4.27 2.52
N GLY A 149 -22.83 -4.36 3.40
CA GLY A 149 -24.25 -4.24 3.05
C GLY A 149 -24.99 -5.58 3.06
N GLY A 150 -24.80 -6.37 4.12
CA GLY A 150 -25.48 -7.65 4.34
C GLY A 150 -24.60 -8.88 4.12
N HIS A 151 -23.32 -8.68 3.85
CA HIS A 151 -22.25 -9.69 3.84
C HIS A 151 -20.95 -9.04 4.31
N SER A 152 -19.98 -9.82 4.76
CA SER A 152 -18.73 -9.30 5.28
C SER A 152 -17.58 -9.47 4.29
N LEU A 153 -16.72 -8.43 4.20
CA LEU A 153 -15.44 -8.47 3.52
C LEU A 153 -14.33 -8.68 4.54
N ASN A 154 -13.43 -9.61 4.24
CA ASN A 154 -12.19 -9.79 4.98
C ASN A 154 -11.20 -8.71 4.56
N MET A 155 -10.84 -7.84 5.48
CA MET A 155 -9.95 -6.70 5.24
C MET A 155 -8.74 -6.76 6.14
N LEU A 156 -7.59 -6.31 5.65
CA LEU A 156 -6.37 -6.13 6.39
C LEU A 156 -6.08 -4.64 6.48
N ILE A 157 -6.16 -4.09 7.69
CA ILE A 157 -6.06 -2.65 7.94
C ILE A 157 -4.85 -2.38 8.83
N GLY A 158 -4.09 -1.33 8.52
CA GLY A 158 -2.97 -0.90 9.35
C GLY A 158 -2.43 0.47 8.96
N GLY A 159 -1.50 0.98 9.76
CA GLY A 159 -1.01 2.35 9.61
C GLY A 159 -2.03 3.40 10.04
N GLU A 160 -1.62 4.66 9.99
CA GLU A 160 -2.41 5.80 10.43
C GLU A 160 -2.27 6.99 9.48
N GLY A 161 -3.12 7.99 9.66
CA GLY A 161 -3.08 9.25 8.92
C GLY A 161 -3.89 9.24 7.62
N SER A 162 -3.74 10.32 6.86
CA SER A 162 -4.46 10.60 5.62
C SER A 162 -3.47 10.93 4.50
N PRO A 163 -3.80 10.60 3.25
CA PRO A 163 -4.93 9.80 2.77
C PRO A 163 -4.84 8.32 3.18
N THR A 164 -5.97 7.60 3.15
CA THR A 164 -5.98 6.13 3.26
C THR A 164 -5.63 5.51 1.91
N VAL A 165 -4.64 4.61 1.89
CA VAL A 165 -4.24 3.86 0.69
C VAL A 165 -5.04 2.55 0.61
N ILE A 166 -5.81 2.37 -0.46
CA ILE A 166 -6.67 1.20 -0.69
C ILE A 166 -6.07 0.36 -1.81
N PHE A 167 -5.90 -0.93 -1.56
CA PHE A 167 -5.30 -1.87 -2.50
C PHE A 167 -6.36 -2.76 -3.15
N GLU A 168 -6.47 -2.67 -4.48
CA GLU A 168 -7.32 -3.47 -5.34
C GLU A 168 -6.52 -4.56 -6.04
N ALA A 169 -6.72 -5.81 -5.64
CA ALA A 169 -6.03 -6.96 -6.22
C ALA A 169 -6.54 -7.30 -7.64
N GLY A 170 -5.72 -7.98 -8.41
CA GLY A 170 -6.07 -8.47 -9.74
C GLY A 170 -7.23 -9.46 -9.72
N PHE A 171 -7.67 -9.91 -10.90
CA PHE A 171 -8.74 -10.89 -11.07
C PHE A 171 -8.51 -12.14 -10.22
N GLY A 172 -9.52 -12.57 -9.47
CA GLY A 172 -9.49 -13.76 -8.63
C GLY A 172 -8.48 -13.72 -7.48
N ALA A 173 -7.68 -12.65 -7.35
CA ALA A 173 -6.71 -12.46 -6.28
C ALA A 173 -7.30 -11.67 -5.10
N GLY A 174 -6.64 -11.77 -3.93
CA GLY A 174 -7.08 -11.12 -2.72
C GLY A 174 -5.96 -10.33 -2.02
N LEU A 175 -6.20 -10.00 -0.76
CA LEU A 175 -5.33 -9.16 0.09
C LEU A 175 -3.89 -9.66 0.22
N THR A 176 -3.63 -10.95 0.08
CA THR A 176 -2.29 -11.53 0.17
C THR A 176 -1.34 -11.04 -0.92
N SER A 177 -1.86 -10.56 -2.05
CA SER A 177 -1.08 -9.96 -3.14
C SER A 177 -0.28 -8.72 -2.72
N TRP A 178 -0.60 -8.14 -1.57
CA TRP A 178 -0.10 -6.85 -1.10
C TRP A 178 0.81 -6.93 0.13
N ALA A 179 1.12 -8.14 0.62
CA ALA A 179 1.79 -8.34 1.91
C ALA A 179 3.03 -7.45 2.13
N THR A 180 3.95 -7.41 1.16
CA THR A 180 5.18 -6.61 1.23
C THR A 180 4.89 -5.11 1.06
N VAL A 181 4.09 -4.75 0.05
CA VAL A 181 3.82 -3.34 -0.26
C VAL A 181 2.97 -2.70 0.83
N GLN A 182 1.91 -3.39 1.28
CA GLN A 182 1.03 -2.86 2.32
C GLN A 182 1.77 -2.65 3.65
N SER A 183 2.57 -3.61 4.11
CA SER A 183 3.30 -3.49 5.38
C SER A 183 4.30 -2.32 5.38
N ASN A 184 4.89 -2.01 4.24
CA ASN A 184 5.77 -0.86 4.10
C ASN A 184 5.00 0.47 3.95
N THR A 185 3.91 0.49 3.18
CA THR A 185 3.06 1.68 3.03
C THR A 185 2.41 2.06 4.36
N ALA A 186 2.03 1.07 5.17
CA ALA A 186 1.41 1.28 6.48
C ALA A 186 2.33 1.99 7.50
N LYS A 187 3.63 2.08 7.24
CA LYS A 187 4.57 2.91 8.03
C LYS A 187 4.36 4.41 7.83
N VAL A 188 3.73 4.82 6.74
CA VAL A 188 3.62 6.24 6.35
C VAL A 188 2.20 6.71 6.06
N ALA A 189 1.22 5.80 5.95
CA ALA A 189 -0.18 6.11 5.69
C ALA A 189 -1.08 5.01 6.27
N ARG A 190 -2.36 5.31 6.53
CA ARG A 190 -3.36 4.26 6.74
C ARG A 190 -3.52 3.45 5.46
N THR A 191 -3.65 2.13 5.59
CA THR A 191 -3.76 1.20 4.47
C THR A 191 -4.91 0.22 4.66
N VAL A 192 -5.54 -0.15 3.57
CA VAL A 192 -6.57 -1.19 3.50
C VAL A 192 -6.30 -2.07 2.29
N SER A 193 -6.18 -3.37 2.50
CA SER A 193 -6.33 -4.38 1.45
C SER A 193 -7.47 -5.32 1.83
N TYR A 194 -8.06 -6.02 0.86
CA TYR A 194 -9.22 -6.85 1.15
C TYR A 194 -9.38 -7.99 0.15
N ASP A 195 -10.11 -8.99 0.57
CA ASP A 195 -10.66 -10.01 -0.31
C ASP A 195 -12.03 -9.54 -0.80
N ARG A 196 -12.26 -9.50 -2.10
CA ARG A 196 -13.58 -9.19 -2.66
C ARG A 196 -14.59 -10.28 -2.29
N ALA A 197 -15.86 -9.95 -2.25
CA ALA A 197 -16.90 -10.90 -1.87
C ALA A 197 -16.85 -12.20 -2.69
N GLY A 198 -16.86 -13.33 -2.00
CA GLY A 198 -16.69 -14.67 -2.56
C GLY A 198 -15.26 -15.11 -2.79
N LEU A 199 -14.25 -14.25 -2.54
CA LEU A 199 -12.82 -14.58 -2.60
C LEU A 199 -12.22 -14.68 -1.20
N GLY A 200 -11.12 -15.43 -1.08
CA GLY A 200 -10.33 -15.53 0.15
C GLY A 200 -11.19 -15.91 1.37
N GLN A 201 -11.24 -15.01 2.36
CA GLN A 201 -12.02 -15.21 3.58
C GLN A 201 -13.28 -14.31 3.63
N SER A 202 -13.62 -13.62 2.55
CA SER A 202 -14.86 -12.83 2.44
C SER A 202 -16.05 -13.73 2.18
N GLU A 203 -17.20 -13.32 2.71
CA GLU A 203 -18.47 -13.98 2.42
C GLU A 203 -18.87 -13.74 0.96
N PRO A 204 -19.67 -14.65 0.35
CA PRO A 204 -20.27 -14.38 -0.94
C PRO A 204 -21.15 -13.12 -0.90
N GLY A 205 -21.04 -12.29 -1.92
CA GLY A 205 -21.87 -11.09 -2.07
C GLY A 205 -22.97 -11.27 -3.11
N PRO A 206 -23.83 -10.26 -3.29
CA PRO A 206 -24.87 -10.27 -4.30
C PRO A 206 -24.30 -10.30 -5.72
N LYS A 207 -25.06 -10.88 -6.64
CA LYS A 207 -24.76 -10.90 -8.06
C LYS A 207 -25.58 -9.83 -8.79
N PRO A 208 -25.10 -9.31 -9.94
CA PRO A 208 -23.87 -9.66 -10.66
C PRO A 208 -22.58 -9.08 -10.00
N ARG A 209 -21.43 -9.78 -10.14
CA ARG A 209 -20.14 -9.37 -9.56
C ARG A 209 -19.36 -8.42 -10.49
N ALA A 210 -20.03 -7.44 -11.08
CA ALA A 210 -19.43 -6.43 -11.95
C ALA A 210 -18.74 -5.31 -11.13
N ALA A 211 -17.88 -4.53 -11.79
CA ALA A 211 -17.03 -3.54 -11.13
C ALA A 211 -17.79 -2.52 -10.28
N LYS A 212 -18.96 -2.04 -10.71
CA LYS A 212 -19.77 -1.11 -9.90
C LYS A 212 -20.29 -1.73 -8.61
N GLN A 213 -20.67 -3.02 -8.63
CA GLN A 213 -21.10 -3.73 -7.43
C GLN A 213 -19.93 -3.86 -6.44
N ILE A 214 -18.75 -4.25 -6.93
CA ILE A 214 -17.52 -4.38 -6.13
C ILE A 214 -17.13 -3.03 -5.50
N ALA A 215 -17.17 -1.95 -6.28
CA ALA A 215 -16.88 -0.59 -5.80
C ALA A 215 -17.87 -0.13 -4.72
N ALA A 216 -19.17 -0.43 -4.88
CA ALA A 216 -20.20 -0.07 -3.91
C ALA A 216 -20.05 -0.84 -2.58
N GLU A 217 -19.70 -2.12 -2.64
CA GLU A 217 -19.42 -2.95 -1.45
C GLU A 217 -18.21 -2.43 -0.68
N LEU A 218 -17.11 -2.15 -1.37
CA LEU A 218 -15.92 -1.57 -0.76
C LEU A 218 -16.25 -0.23 -0.08
N HIS A 219 -16.92 0.67 -0.80
CA HIS A 219 -17.30 1.97 -0.26
C HIS A 219 -18.19 1.83 0.99
N THR A 220 -19.20 0.93 0.95
CA THR A 220 -20.07 0.66 2.09
C THR A 220 -19.29 0.15 3.30
N ALA A 221 -18.34 -0.77 3.08
CA ALA A 221 -17.51 -1.32 4.15
C ALA A 221 -16.60 -0.26 4.78
N LEU A 222 -15.98 0.60 3.95
CA LEU A 222 -15.15 1.71 4.43
C LEU A 222 -15.95 2.70 5.26
N GLN A 223 -17.14 3.10 4.79
CA GLN A 223 -18.02 4.03 5.51
C GLN A 223 -18.46 3.47 6.87
N LYS A 224 -18.95 2.21 6.89
CA LYS A 224 -19.39 1.57 8.12
C LYS A 224 -18.28 1.36 9.14
N ALA A 225 -17.05 1.19 8.67
CA ALA A 225 -15.86 1.08 9.51
C ALA A 225 -15.29 2.44 9.97
N GLY A 226 -15.89 3.57 9.57
CA GLY A 226 -15.39 4.91 9.88
C GLY A 226 -14.04 5.23 9.22
N ILE A 227 -13.71 4.56 8.12
CA ILE A 227 -12.50 4.84 7.33
C ILE A 227 -12.84 5.94 6.33
N ALA A 228 -12.62 7.19 6.76
CA ALA A 228 -12.99 8.36 6.00
C ALA A 228 -12.04 8.63 4.81
N PRO A 229 -12.54 9.25 3.71
CA PRO A 229 -11.70 9.79 2.65
C PRO A 229 -10.80 10.94 3.17
N PRO A 230 -9.78 11.40 2.40
CA PRO A 230 -9.54 11.02 0.99
C PRO A 230 -8.81 9.68 0.84
N TYR A 231 -9.02 9.04 -0.31
CA TYR A 231 -8.43 7.74 -0.66
C TYR A 231 -7.37 7.88 -1.76
N VAL A 232 -6.30 7.09 -1.66
CA VAL A 232 -5.39 6.78 -2.77
C VAL A 232 -5.64 5.33 -3.18
N LEU A 233 -6.03 5.12 -4.43
CA LEU A 233 -6.33 3.78 -4.95
C LEU A 233 -5.09 3.18 -5.61
N VAL A 234 -4.75 1.94 -5.24
CA VAL A 234 -3.65 1.19 -5.82
C VAL A 234 -4.21 -0.08 -6.44
N GLY A 235 -4.26 -0.14 -7.76
CA GLY A 235 -4.89 -1.26 -8.49
C GLY A 235 -3.88 -2.04 -9.33
N HIS A 236 -3.82 -3.37 -9.15
CA HIS A 236 -3.01 -4.27 -9.95
C HIS A 236 -3.87 -5.00 -10.98
N SER A 237 -3.40 -5.07 -12.23
CA SER A 237 -4.07 -5.86 -13.27
C SER A 237 -5.56 -5.47 -13.40
N PHE A 238 -6.49 -6.42 -13.29
CA PHE A 238 -7.93 -6.16 -13.30
C PHE A 238 -8.41 -5.29 -12.12
N GLY A 239 -7.65 -5.23 -11.02
CA GLY A 239 -7.86 -4.27 -9.92
C GLY A 239 -7.77 -2.81 -10.38
N GLY A 240 -7.04 -2.53 -11.46
CA GLY A 240 -7.05 -1.22 -12.11
C GLY A 240 -8.42 -0.83 -12.70
N ILE A 241 -9.20 -1.81 -13.18
CA ILE A 241 -10.59 -1.61 -13.63
C ILE A 241 -11.48 -1.24 -12.44
N TYR A 242 -11.39 -1.98 -11.35
CA TYR A 242 -12.18 -1.72 -10.14
C TYR A 242 -11.83 -0.35 -9.52
N ALA A 243 -10.55 -0.01 -9.45
CA ALA A 243 -10.09 1.28 -8.95
C ALA A 243 -10.61 2.46 -9.80
N ARG A 244 -10.60 2.34 -11.12
CA ARG A 244 -11.14 3.36 -12.04
C ARG A 244 -12.64 3.53 -11.88
N VAL A 245 -13.39 2.44 -11.76
CA VAL A 245 -14.84 2.48 -11.54
C VAL A 245 -15.17 3.08 -10.17
N PHE A 246 -14.41 2.73 -9.12
CA PHE A 246 -14.57 3.37 -7.80
C PHE A 246 -14.32 4.89 -7.87
N ALA A 247 -13.26 5.32 -8.55
CA ALA A 247 -12.92 6.73 -8.68
C ALA A 247 -13.99 7.54 -9.46
N ASP A 248 -14.62 6.92 -10.47
CA ASP A 248 -15.73 7.54 -11.21
C ASP A 248 -17.02 7.64 -10.37
N MET A 249 -17.31 6.61 -9.56
CA MET A 249 -18.49 6.61 -8.67
C MET A 249 -18.34 7.58 -7.50
N TYR A 250 -17.12 7.74 -6.96
CA TYR A 250 -16.84 8.55 -5.76
C TYR A 250 -15.73 9.58 -6.01
N PRO A 251 -15.86 10.46 -7.01
CA PRO A 251 -14.77 11.31 -7.48
C PRO A 251 -14.28 12.33 -6.46
N LYS A 252 -15.11 12.71 -5.47
CA LYS A 252 -14.74 13.65 -4.39
C LYS A 252 -13.96 12.99 -3.26
N GLU A 253 -13.95 11.66 -3.22
CA GLU A 253 -13.31 10.88 -2.16
C GLU A 253 -11.92 10.38 -2.56
N VAL A 254 -11.57 10.43 -3.86
CA VAL A 254 -10.30 9.94 -4.39
C VAL A 254 -9.32 11.08 -4.59
N ALA A 255 -8.16 10.98 -3.96
CA ALA A 255 -7.09 11.97 -3.99
C ALA A 255 -5.89 11.56 -4.86
N GLY A 256 -5.85 10.33 -5.38
CA GLY A 256 -4.79 9.86 -6.27
C GLY A 256 -4.93 8.39 -6.65
N MET A 257 -4.18 7.96 -7.66
CA MET A 257 -4.20 6.58 -8.14
C MET A 257 -2.80 6.10 -8.52
N VAL A 258 -2.50 4.83 -8.21
CA VAL A 258 -1.36 4.08 -8.74
C VAL A 258 -1.89 2.82 -9.42
N LEU A 259 -1.67 2.70 -10.71
CA LEU A 259 -2.12 1.57 -11.51
C LEU A 259 -0.90 0.71 -11.89
N ILE A 260 -0.91 -0.55 -11.48
CA ILE A 260 0.22 -1.47 -11.60
C ILE A 260 -0.13 -2.49 -12.67
N ASP A 261 0.49 -2.36 -13.82
CA ASP A 261 0.28 -3.18 -15.03
C ASP A 261 -1.21 -3.47 -15.29
N PRO A 262 -2.06 -2.39 -15.36
CA PRO A 262 -3.50 -2.51 -15.27
C PRO A 262 -4.10 -3.10 -16.54
N SER A 263 -5.14 -3.92 -16.39
CA SER A 263 -5.96 -4.36 -17.53
C SER A 263 -6.57 -3.18 -18.27
N GLN A 264 -6.61 -3.29 -19.61
CA GLN A 264 -7.15 -2.27 -20.50
C GLN A 264 -8.23 -2.86 -21.40
N GLU A 265 -9.32 -2.14 -21.58
CA GLU A 265 -10.45 -2.54 -22.42
C GLU A 265 -10.07 -2.73 -23.89
N ALA A 266 -9.18 -1.86 -24.37
CA ALA A 266 -8.67 -1.94 -25.73
C ALA A 266 -7.83 -3.20 -25.96
N PHE A 267 -7.07 -3.63 -24.94
CA PHE A 267 -6.30 -4.87 -25.02
C PHE A 267 -7.20 -6.10 -24.96
N ASP A 268 -8.28 -6.08 -24.19
CA ASP A 268 -9.27 -7.15 -24.17
C ASP A 268 -9.94 -7.31 -25.57
N ASP A 269 -10.31 -6.20 -26.20
CA ASP A 269 -10.85 -6.22 -27.56
C ASP A 269 -9.84 -6.77 -28.59
N TRP A 270 -8.58 -6.34 -28.47
CA TRP A 270 -7.51 -6.83 -29.31
C TRP A 270 -7.26 -8.34 -29.13
N THR A 271 -7.25 -8.83 -27.89
CA THR A 271 -7.07 -10.27 -27.61
C THR A 271 -8.25 -11.10 -28.09
N LYS A 272 -9.48 -10.59 -28.04
CA LYS A 272 -10.66 -11.22 -28.62
C LYS A 272 -10.51 -11.42 -30.13
N ALA A 273 -9.94 -10.43 -30.82
CA ALA A 273 -9.78 -10.48 -32.27
C ALA A 273 -8.59 -11.34 -32.75
N HIS A 274 -7.55 -11.54 -31.91
CA HIS A 274 -6.28 -12.14 -32.34
C HIS A 274 -5.88 -13.40 -31.59
N HIS A 275 -6.52 -13.71 -30.43
CA HIS A 275 -6.10 -14.77 -29.51
C HIS A 275 -7.29 -15.60 -28.98
N GLU A 276 -8.23 -15.96 -29.85
CA GLU A 276 -9.46 -16.69 -29.48
C GLU A 276 -9.17 -18.05 -28.81
N ALA A 277 -8.20 -18.81 -29.34
CA ALA A 277 -7.84 -20.12 -28.76
C ALA A 277 -7.26 -20.03 -27.35
N GLN A 278 -6.46 -18.98 -27.07
CA GLN A 278 -5.89 -18.76 -25.75
C GLN A 278 -6.99 -18.32 -24.75
N ARG A 279 -7.98 -17.55 -25.21
CA ARG A 279 -9.14 -17.18 -24.39
C ARG A 279 -9.99 -18.41 -24.04
N ALA A 280 -10.28 -19.27 -25.02
CA ALA A 280 -11.02 -20.50 -24.78
C ALA A 280 -10.32 -21.43 -23.76
N ALA A 281 -8.98 -21.54 -23.83
CA ALA A 281 -8.20 -22.29 -22.85
C ALA A 281 -8.26 -21.66 -21.44
N LEU A 282 -8.29 -20.33 -21.34
CA LEU A 282 -8.46 -19.62 -20.08
C LEU A 282 -9.86 -19.87 -19.50
N ASP A 283 -10.90 -19.78 -20.33
CA ASP A 283 -12.29 -20.03 -19.91
C ASP A 283 -12.48 -21.44 -19.36
N GLU A 284 -11.80 -22.45 -19.96
CA GLU A 284 -11.80 -23.82 -19.45
C GLU A 284 -11.12 -23.95 -18.08
N GLN A 285 -10.04 -23.19 -17.83
CA GLN A 285 -9.39 -23.14 -16.52
C GLN A 285 -10.27 -22.47 -15.47
N ILE A 286 -10.88 -21.34 -15.84
CA ILE A 286 -11.79 -20.59 -14.97
C ILE A 286 -13.01 -21.42 -14.58
N ALA A 287 -13.53 -22.24 -15.50
CA ALA A 287 -14.65 -23.15 -15.22
C ALA A 287 -14.37 -24.12 -14.04
N LYS A 288 -13.10 -24.41 -13.78
CA LYS A 288 -12.62 -25.28 -12.68
C LYS A 288 -12.22 -24.48 -11.42
N ALA A 289 -12.24 -23.15 -11.48
CA ALA A 289 -11.84 -22.28 -10.38
C ALA A 289 -12.91 -22.22 -9.26
N PRO A 290 -12.55 -21.73 -8.05
CA PRO A 290 -13.51 -21.46 -6.98
C PRO A 290 -14.69 -20.59 -7.44
N GLN A 291 -15.85 -20.73 -6.78
CA GLN A 291 -17.09 -20.07 -7.20
C GLN A 291 -16.93 -18.55 -7.32
N GLY A 292 -16.27 -17.89 -6.35
CA GLY A 292 -16.06 -16.44 -6.40
C GLY A 292 -15.29 -15.97 -7.64
N VAL A 293 -14.29 -16.75 -8.09
CA VAL A 293 -13.52 -16.47 -9.32
C VAL A 293 -14.42 -16.61 -10.54
N ARG A 294 -15.27 -17.66 -10.59
CA ARG A 294 -16.23 -17.87 -11.68
C ARG A 294 -17.27 -16.75 -11.73
N ASP A 295 -17.72 -16.28 -10.57
CA ASP A 295 -18.68 -15.17 -10.46
C ASP A 295 -18.09 -13.84 -10.97
N GLU A 296 -16.81 -13.55 -10.65
CA GLU A 296 -16.09 -12.40 -11.23
C GLU A 296 -15.91 -12.56 -12.74
N SER A 297 -15.54 -13.77 -13.20
CA SER A 297 -15.33 -14.04 -14.63
C SER A 297 -16.58 -13.83 -15.47
N ALA A 298 -17.75 -14.22 -14.95
CA ALA A 298 -19.02 -14.02 -15.65
C ALA A 298 -19.29 -12.54 -15.94
N GLU A 299 -18.70 -11.62 -15.17
CA GLU A 299 -18.93 -10.18 -15.26
C GLU A 299 -17.73 -9.38 -15.81
N VAL A 300 -16.69 -10.04 -16.32
CA VAL A 300 -15.52 -9.36 -16.91
C VAL A 300 -15.92 -8.41 -18.03
N ASN A 301 -16.78 -8.84 -18.95
CA ASN A 301 -17.24 -7.99 -20.06
C ASN A 301 -18.06 -6.79 -19.56
N ALA A 302 -18.94 -6.99 -18.57
CA ALA A 302 -19.70 -5.91 -17.96
C ALA A 302 -18.78 -4.93 -17.23
N SER A 303 -17.77 -5.43 -16.53
CA SER A 303 -16.76 -4.59 -15.83
C SER A 303 -15.94 -3.75 -16.81
N TYR A 304 -15.49 -4.32 -17.94
CA TYR A 304 -14.85 -3.54 -19.00
C TYR A 304 -15.78 -2.50 -19.61
N ALA A 305 -17.05 -2.84 -19.86
CA ALA A 305 -18.03 -1.88 -20.38
C ALA A 305 -18.26 -0.72 -19.43
N GLN A 306 -18.30 -0.99 -18.10
CA GLN A 306 -18.40 0.04 -17.07
C GLN A 306 -17.15 0.93 -17.04
N ALA A 307 -15.95 0.33 -17.14
CA ALA A 307 -14.68 1.07 -17.10
C ALA A 307 -14.46 1.96 -18.35
N ARG A 308 -14.97 1.59 -19.54
CA ARG A 308 -14.88 2.43 -20.75
C ARG A 308 -15.48 3.81 -20.58
N SER A 309 -16.52 3.94 -19.78
CA SER A 309 -17.22 5.20 -19.55
C SER A 309 -16.66 6.01 -18.41
N THR A 310 -15.68 5.47 -17.65
CA THR A 310 -15.14 6.14 -16.48
C THR A 310 -14.31 7.36 -16.83
N LYS A 311 -14.39 8.36 -15.93
CA LYS A 311 -13.53 9.53 -15.95
C LYS A 311 -12.63 9.52 -14.71
N VAL A 312 -11.34 9.74 -14.92
CA VAL A 312 -10.44 10.00 -13.80
C VAL A 312 -10.79 11.36 -13.20
N PRO A 313 -10.94 11.48 -11.86
CA PRO A 313 -11.22 12.77 -11.23
C PRO A 313 -10.17 13.81 -11.61
N ALA A 314 -10.62 15.02 -11.91
CA ALA A 314 -9.71 16.07 -12.36
C ALA A 314 -8.73 16.50 -11.24
N GLY A 315 -7.49 16.72 -11.64
CA GLY A 315 -6.48 17.29 -10.76
C GLY A 315 -5.86 16.33 -9.74
N ILE A 316 -6.21 15.05 -9.70
CA ILE A 316 -5.53 14.08 -8.86
C ILE A 316 -4.25 13.54 -9.53
N PRO A 317 -3.19 13.21 -8.77
CA PRO A 317 -2.03 12.50 -9.32
C PRO A 317 -2.39 11.07 -9.73
N VAL A 318 -1.92 10.66 -10.92
CA VAL A 318 -2.06 9.29 -11.41
C VAL A 318 -0.71 8.80 -11.91
N ILE A 319 -0.27 7.64 -11.42
CA ILE A 319 0.93 6.95 -11.90
C ILE A 319 0.52 5.59 -12.42
N LEU A 320 0.94 5.26 -13.65
CA LEU A 320 0.77 3.96 -14.27
C LEU A 320 2.14 3.30 -14.43
N LEU A 321 2.29 2.09 -13.88
CA LEU A 321 3.48 1.26 -14.02
C LEU A 321 3.18 0.16 -15.04
N THR A 322 4.08 -0.09 -15.99
CA THR A 322 3.96 -1.17 -17.00
C THR A 322 5.14 -2.13 -16.89
N ALA A 323 4.84 -3.41 -16.77
CA ALA A 323 5.84 -4.48 -16.75
C ALA A 323 6.49 -4.66 -18.14
N MET A 324 7.83 -4.71 -18.19
CA MET A 324 8.59 -4.74 -19.43
C MET A 324 9.40 -6.03 -19.64
N LYS A 325 9.50 -6.91 -18.65
CA LYS A 325 10.31 -8.13 -18.72
C LYS A 325 9.71 -9.19 -19.65
N ASP A 326 10.55 -9.81 -20.47
CA ASP A 326 10.17 -10.66 -21.61
C ASP A 326 9.85 -12.14 -21.29
N ASP A 327 9.55 -12.50 -20.05
CA ASP A 327 9.42 -13.90 -19.65
C ASP A 327 7.98 -14.47 -19.73
N THR A 328 6.97 -13.61 -19.82
CA THR A 328 5.56 -14.03 -19.72
C THR A 328 4.71 -13.66 -20.93
N MET A 329 5.16 -12.76 -21.78
CA MET A 329 4.40 -12.24 -22.92
C MET A 329 5.29 -12.14 -24.16
N PRO A 330 4.84 -12.61 -25.35
CA PRO A 330 5.57 -12.38 -26.60
C PRO A 330 5.84 -10.90 -26.85
N ALA A 331 6.99 -10.58 -27.44
CA ALA A 331 7.43 -9.18 -27.64
C ALA A 331 6.42 -8.33 -28.43
N GLU A 332 5.77 -8.90 -29.45
CA GLU A 332 4.75 -8.23 -30.23
C GLU A 332 3.49 -7.93 -29.41
N VAL A 333 3.07 -8.84 -28.53
CA VAL A 333 1.92 -8.64 -27.63
C VAL A 333 2.24 -7.59 -26.59
N ARG A 334 3.45 -7.62 -26.04
CA ARG A 334 3.94 -6.61 -25.10
C ARG A 334 3.95 -5.21 -25.68
N LYS A 335 4.38 -5.08 -26.93
CA LYS A 335 4.36 -3.79 -27.64
C LYS A 335 2.94 -3.22 -27.72
N VAL A 336 1.95 -4.06 -27.99
CA VAL A 336 0.54 -3.65 -28.00
C VAL A 336 0.09 -3.26 -26.59
N TRP A 337 0.45 -4.04 -25.58
CA TRP A 337 0.13 -3.77 -24.18
C TRP A 337 0.70 -2.42 -23.71
N LEU A 338 1.99 -2.17 -23.98
CA LEU A 338 2.66 -0.92 -23.67
C LEU A 338 1.97 0.27 -24.36
N GLN A 339 1.71 0.13 -25.66
CA GLN A 339 1.07 1.20 -26.42
C GLN A 339 -0.32 1.56 -25.87
N MET A 340 -1.10 0.57 -25.45
CA MET A 340 -2.42 0.83 -24.86
C MET A 340 -2.35 1.49 -23.49
N HIS A 341 -1.32 1.20 -22.69
CA HIS A 341 -1.06 1.92 -21.45
C HIS A 341 -0.68 3.39 -21.72
N GLU A 342 0.20 3.63 -22.70
CA GLU A 342 0.59 4.97 -23.13
C GLU A 342 -0.63 5.75 -23.65
N ASP A 343 -1.43 5.15 -24.52
CA ASP A 343 -2.64 5.76 -25.08
C ASP A 343 -3.67 6.12 -24.00
N TRP A 344 -3.76 5.32 -22.95
CA TRP A 344 -4.67 5.60 -21.84
C TRP A 344 -4.16 6.71 -20.95
N ILE A 345 -2.90 6.64 -20.51
CA ILE A 345 -2.36 7.59 -19.53
C ILE A 345 -2.20 8.99 -20.12
N THR A 346 -1.95 9.13 -21.42
CA THR A 346 -1.87 10.43 -22.09
C THR A 346 -3.20 11.19 -22.09
N LYS A 347 -4.33 10.48 -21.93
CA LYS A 347 -5.66 11.09 -21.79
C LYS A 347 -5.95 11.56 -20.36
N VAL A 348 -5.07 11.23 -19.39
CA VAL A 348 -5.20 11.63 -17.99
C VAL A 348 -4.34 12.86 -17.75
N PRO A 349 -4.92 14.05 -17.48
CA PRO A 349 -4.16 15.27 -17.26
C PRO A 349 -3.18 15.13 -16.10
N GLY A 350 -1.88 15.31 -16.37
CA GLY A 350 -0.82 15.15 -15.37
C GLY A 350 -0.52 13.69 -15.00
N GLY A 351 -1.05 12.73 -15.72
CA GLY A 351 -0.74 11.30 -15.57
C GLY A 351 0.73 11.02 -15.91
N LYS A 352 1.36 10.14 -15.12
CA LYS A 352 2.76 9.72 -15.31
C LYS A 352 2.80 8.25 -15.67
N HIS A 353 3.50 7.90 -16.75
CA HIS A 353 3.80 6.52 -17.14
C HIS A 353 5.23 6.15 -16.72
N ILE A 354 5.41 4.96 -16.16
CA ILE A 354 6.71 4.42 -15.75
C ILE A 354 6.80 2.97 -16.24
N PRO A 355 7.51 2.70 -17.35
CA PRO A 355 7.90 1.36 -17.74
C PRO A 355 8.88 0.77 -16.70
N VAL A 356 8.67 -0.49 -16.30
CA VAL A 356 9.48 -1.21 -15.30
C VAL A 356 10.22 -2.36 -15.97
N GLU A 357 11.44 -2.08 -16.41
CA GLU A 357 12.24 -2.95 -17.31
C GLU A 357 12.51 -4.36 -16.75
N ASN A 358 12.73 -4.46 -15.44
CA ASN A 358 13.14 -5.71 -14.79
C ASN A 358 12.00 -6.43 -14.06
N SER A 359 10.76 -6.21 -14.46
CA SER A 359 9.60 -6.83 -13.83
C SER A 359 8.64 -7.44 -14.82
N GLY A 360 8.13 -8.62 -14.50
CA GLY A 360 6.94 -9.21 -15.08
C GLY A 360 5.67 -8.59 -14.48
N HIS A 361 4.52 -9.19 -14.81
CA HIS A 361 3.18 -8.69 -14.45
C HIS A 361 2.98 -8.35 -12.96
N PHE A 362 3.65 -9.05 -12.06
CA PHE A 362 3.53 -8.86 -10.60
C PHE A 362 4.56 -7.87 -10.06
N ILE A 363 4.56 -6.63 -10.56
CA ILE A 363 5.53 -5.58 -10.19
C ILE A 363 5.59 -5.39 -8.67
N GLN A 364 4.45 -5.49 -7.97
CA GLN A 364 4.37 -5.37 -6.51
C GLN A 364 5.11 -6.48 -5.75
N ALA A 365 5.35 -7.61 -6.39
CA ALA A 365 6.11 -8.73 -5.83
C ALA A 365 7.57 -8.73 -6.30
N GLU A 366 7.82 -8.44 -7.58
CA GLU A 366 9.15 -8.52 -8.19
C GLU A 366 9.98 -7.25 -7.98
N GLN A 367 9.34 -6.07 -8.03
CA GLN A 367 9.97 -4.75 -7.86
C GLN A 367 9.18 -3.90 -6.86
N PRO A 368 9.00 -4.35 -5.59
CA PRO A 368 8.16 -3.66 -4.62
C PRO A 368 8.58 -2.22 -4.36
N GLN A 369 9.88 -1.89 -4.47
CA GLN A 369 10.37 -0.54 -4.23
C GLN A 369 9.81 0.46 -5.24
N VAL A 370 9.73 0.10 -6.53
CA VAL A 370 9.14 0.97 -7.57
C VAL A 370 7.68 1.30 -7.24
N VAL A 371 6.93 0.31 -6.75
CA VAL A 371 5.53 0.50 -6.32
C VAL A 371 5.45 1.40 -5.08
N LEU A 372 6.32 1.18 -4.10
CA LEU A 372 6.38 2.01 -2.88
C LEU A 372 6.70 3.47 -3.19
N ASP A 373 7.63 3.71 -4.10
CA ASP A 373 8.02 5.06 -4.53
C ASP A 373 6.87 5.77 -5.25
N ALA A 374 6.15 5.05 -6.13
CA ALA A 374 4.95 5.57 -6.79
C ALA A 374 3.84 5.90 -5.80
N ILE A 375 3.55 5.00 -4.84
CA ILE A 375 2.56 5.24 -3.79
C ILE A 375 2.96 6.46 -2.95
N LYS A 376 4.22 6.53 -2.51
CA LYS A 376 4.74 7.67 -1.73
C LYS A 376 4.57 8.97 -2.49
N GLN A 377 4.94 9.01 -3.77
CA GLN A 377 4.80 10.20 -4.61
C GLN A 377 3.34 10.67 -4.68
N VAL A 378 2.38 9.76 -4.90
CA VAL A 378 0.95 10.06 -4.97
C VAL A 378 0.40 10.52 -3.62
N VAL A 379 0.75 9.85 -2.53
CA VAL A 379 0.36 10.23 -1.15
C VAL A 379 0.88 11.61 -0.80
N ASP A 380 2.14 11.91 -1.07
CA ASP A 380 2.74 13.22 -0.78
C ASP A 380 2.10 14.33 -1.60
N GLN A 381 1.73 14.06 -2.85
CA GLN A 381 1.00 15.04 -3.68
C GLN A 381 -0.44 15.25 -3.19
N ALA A 382 -1.12 14.19 -2.77
CA ALA A 382 -2.46 14.28 -2.20
C ALA A 382 -2.47 15.14 -0.92
N ARG A 383 -1.49 14.92 -0.03
CA ARG A 383 -1.34 15.71 1.22
C ARG A 383 -1.13 17.21 0.98
N ARG A 384 -0.39 17.58 -0.07
CA ARG A 384 -0.16 18.98 -0.42
C ARG A 384 -1.40 19.70 -0.95
N LYS A 385 -2.40 18.96 -1.43
CA LYS A 385 -3.65 19.51 -1.99
C LYS A 385 -4.79 19.55 -0.97
N THR A 386 -4.64 18.85 0.14
CA THR A 386 -5.59 18.92 1.25
C THR A 386 -5.17 20.10 2.15
N PRO A 387 -6.02 21.13 2.33
CA PRO A 387 -5.70 22.31 3.14
C PRO A 387 -5.50 22.00 4.62
#